data_ffe4de17805b2d808a0f508e7d20bb0f
#
_entry.id   ffe4de17805b2d808a0f508e7d20bb0f
#
_cell.length_a   1.000
_cell.length_b   1.000
_cell.length_c   1.000
_cell.angle_alpha   90.00
_cell.angle_beta   90.00
_cell.angle_gamma   90.00
#
_symmetry.space_group_name_H-M   'P 1'
#
loop_
_entity.id
_entity.type
_entity.pdbx_description
1 polymer ?
#
loop_
_entity_poly.entity_id
_entity_poly.type
_entity_poly.pdbx_seq_one_letter_code
_entity_poly.pdbx_strand_id
1 'polypeptide(L)'
;MAYGLSQNRLAVATGITRQYLSDIETGKVKPSEDLQQSLWEALERFNPDAPLEMLFDYVRIRFPTTDVQQVVENILQLKLSYFLHEDYGFYSYSEHYALGDIFVLCSHELDKGVLVELKGRGCRQFESYLLAQQRSWYEFFMDVLVAGGVMKRLDLAINDKTGILNIPVLTEKCQQEECISVFRSFKAIAVANWYAKRKRNVWETPSISVHYKVKFISVSMKRTTSSTRKMIFPLKTQK
;
A
#
# COMPACT_ATOMS: atom_id res chain seq x y z
N MET A 1 -15.76 -19.21 -8.05
CA MET A 1 -14.55 -18.41 -8.38
C MET A 1 -13.38 -19.06 -7.66
N ALA A 2 -12.40 -19.59 -8.37
CA ALA A 2 -11.33 -20.41 -7.78
C ALA A 2 -10.41 -19.64 -6.81
N TYR A 3 -10.30 -18.32 -6.95
CA TYR A 3 -9.40 -17.48 -6.14
C TYR A 3 -10.11 -16.54 -5.15
N GLY A 4 -11.43 -16.67 -4.93
CA GLY A 4 -12.20 -15.75 -4.07
C GLY A 4 -12.19 -14.29 -4.55
N LEU A 5 -11.71 -14.04 -5.77
CA LEU A 5 -11.57 -12.72 -6.35
C LEU A 5 -12.88 -12.26 -6.96
N SER A 6 -13.37 -11.06 -6.62
CA SER A 6 -14.55 -10.50 -7.27
C SER A 6 -14.22 -10.03 -8.69
N GLN A 7 -15.21 -10.15 -9.61
CA GLN A 7 -15.08 -9.63 -10.99
C GLN A 7 -14.64 -8.16 -11.00
N ASN A 8 -15.16 -7.36 -10.06
CA ASN A 8 -14.84 -5.95 -9.97
C ASN A 8 -13.35 -5.72 -9.70
N ARG A 9 -12.78 -6.50 -8.77
CA ARG A 9 -11.36 -6.40 -8.40
C ARG A 9 -10.44 -6.81 -9.56
N LEU A 10 -10.82 -7.85 -10.30
CA LEU A 10 -10.06 -8.30 -11.47
C LEU A 10 -10.16 -7.28 -12.63
N ALA A 11 -11.35 -6.73 -12.86
CA ALA A 11 -11.59 -5.73 -13.88
C ALA A 11 -10.74 -4.46 -13.64
N VAL A 12 -10.73 -3.96 -12.40
CA VAL A 12 -9.86 -2.83 -12.01
C VAL A 12 -8.39 -3.14 -12.23
N ALA A 13 -7.94 -4.32 -11.82
CA ALA A 13 -6.53 -4.71 -11.95
C ALA A 13 -6.04 -4.81 -13.40
N THR A 14 -6.94 -5.06 -14.34
CA THR A 14 -6.65 -5.22 -15.78
C THR A 14 -7.09 -4.02 -16.62
N GLY A 15 -7.61 -2.96 -15.97
CA GLY A 15 -8.04 -1.75 -16.67
C GLY A 15 -9.25 -1.92 -17.59
N ILE A 16 -10.09 -2.93 -17.36
CA ILE A 16 -11.30 -3.20 -18.14
C ILE A 16 -12.58 -2.99 -17.32
N THR A 17 -13.72 -2.88 -18.00
CA THR A 17 -15.00 -2.78 -17.28
C THR A 17 -15.44 -4.15 -16.76
N ARG A 18 -16.15 -4.17 -15.63
CA ARG A 18 -16.75 -5.39 -15.09
C ARG A 18 -17.65 -6.10 -16.12
N GLN A 19 -18.42 -5.32 -16.92
CA GLN A 19 -19.30 -5.88 -17.94
C GLN A 19 -18.50 -6.61 -19.01
N TYR A 20 -17.39 -6.02 -19.49
CA TYR A 20 -16.52 -6.64 -20.48
C TYR A 20 -15.87 -7.92 -19.95
N LEU A 21 -15.44 -7.92 -18.68
CA LEU A 21 -14.94 -9.12 -18.03
C LEU A 21 -16.01 -10.22 -17.96
N SER A 22 -17.25 -9.86 -17.60
CA SER A 22 -18.37 -10.80 -17.58
C SER A 22 -18.68 -11.38 -18.97
N ASP A 23 -18.54 -10.57 -20.02
CA ASP A 23 -18.75 -11.03 -21.39
C ASP A 23 -17.63 -11.98 -21.85
N ILE A 24 -16.40 -11.77 -21.37
CA ILE A 24 -15.29 -12.71 -21.57
C ILE A 24 -15.56 -14.03 -20.82
N GLU A 25 -15.93 -13.98 -19.54
CA GLU A 25 -16.20 -15.17 -18.72
C GLU A 25 -17.38 -16.01 -19.27
N THR A 26 -18.36 -15.34 -19.87
CA THR A 26 -19.51 -16.02 -20.50
C THR A 26 -19.25 -16.46 -21.94
N GLY A 27 -18.04 -16.19 -22.47
CA GLY A 27 -17.66 -16.57 -23.85
C GLY A 27 -18.29 -15.72 -24.94
N LYS A 28 -18.97 -14.63 -24.61
CA LYS A 28 -19.56 -13.70 -25.59
C LYS A 28 -18.51 -12.92 -26.36
N VAL A 29 -17.37 -12.63 -25.70
CA VAL A 29 -16.27 -11.89 -26.27
C VAL A 29 -14.97 -12.66 -26.05
N LYS A 30 -14.15 -12.79 -27.10
CA LYS A 30 -12.82 -13.37 -27.00
C LYS A 30 -11.82 -12.24 -26.71
N PRO A 31 -11.07 -12.29 -25.60
CA PRO A 31 -10.06 -11.28 -25.29
C PRO A 31 -8.86 -11.38 -26.24
N SER A 32 -8.17 -10.26 -26.47
CA SER A 32 -6.87 -10.26 -27.18
C SER A 32 -5.82 -11.04 -26.39
N GLU A 33 -4.74 -11.44 -27.04
CA GLU A 33 -3.63 -12.16 -26.40
C GLU A 33 -3.00 -11.32 -25.26
N ASP A 34 -2.79 -10.03 -25.50
CA ASP A 34 -2.26 -9.10 -24.50
C ASP A 34 -3.19 -9.00 -23.27
N LEU A 35 -4.50 -8.94 -23.50
CA LEU A 35 -5.47 -8.91 -22.41
C LEU A 35 -5.54 -10.26 -21.67
N GLN A 36 -5.43 -11.38 -22.37
CA GLN A 36 -5.33 -12.69 -21.73
C GLN A 36 -4.12 -12.77 -20.82
N GLN A 37 -2.96 -12.31 -21.28
CA GLN A 37 -1.74 -12.26 -20.49
C GLN A 37 -1.93 -11.37 -19.25
N SER A 38 -2.49 -10.17 -19.43
CA SER A 38 -2.79 -9.24 -18.32
C SER A 38 -3.76 -9.83 -17.29
N LEU A 39 -4.77 -10.57 -17.77
CA LEU A 39 -5.71 -11.27 -16.89
C LEU A 39 -5.02 -12.38 -16.08
N TRP A 40 -4.13 -13.17 -16.70
CA TRP A 40 -3.36 -14.20 -16.02
C TRP A 40 -2.42 -13.60 -14.96
N GLU A 41 -1.68 -12.57 -15.31
CA GLU A 41 -0.78 -11.87 -14.37
C GLU A 41 -1.56 -11.28 -13.18
N ALA A 42 -2.75 -10.72 -13.44
CA ALA A 42 -3.61 -10.21 -12.38
C ALA A 42 -4.14 -11.36 -11.49
N LEU A 43 -4.54 -12.49 -12.07
CA LEU A 43 -4.99 -13.67 -11.30
C LEU A 43 -3.85 -14.23 -10.42
N GLU A 44 -2.64 -14.35 -10.96
CA GLU A 44 -1.48 -14.77 -10.18
C GLU A 44 -1.16 -13.82 -9.05
N ARG A 45 -1.23 -12.51 -9.30
CA ARG A 45 -1.01 -11.46 -8.28
C ARG A 45 -2.01 -11.55 -7.13
N PHE A 46 -3.26 -11.89 -7.41
CA PHE A 46 -4.32 -12.04 -6.43
C PHE A 46 -4.52 -13.47 -5.94
N ASN A 47 -3.66 -14.38 -6.35
CA ASN A 47 -3.72 -15.76 -5.87
C ASN A 47 -3.64 -15.76 -4.33
N PRO A 48 -4.67 -16.27 -3.62
CA PRO A 48 -4.64 -16.35 -2.17
C PRO A 48 -3.51 -17.26 -1.67
N ASP A 49 -3.07 -18.19 -2.50
CA ASP A 49 -1.98 -19.11 -2.24
C ASP A 49 -0.62 -18.51 -2.65
N ALA A 50 -0.61 -17.29 -3.20
CA ALA A 50 0.65 -16.61 -3.50
C ALA A 50 1.48 -16.47 -2.21
N PRO A 51 2.74 -16.93 -2.22
CA PRO A 51 3.57 -16.97 -1.02
C PRO A 51 3.90 -15.58 -0.48
N LEU A 52 3.96 -14.60 -1.37
CA LEU A 52 4.29 -13.21 -1.05
C LEU A 52 3.19 -12.27 -1.52
N GLU A 53 2.89 -11.27 -0.70
CA GLU A 53 1.95 -10.22 -1.01
C GLU A 53 2.58 -8.85 -0.75
N MET A 54 2.60 -7.98 -1.75
CA MET A 54 3.11 -6.61 -1.61
C MET A 54 1.95 -5.64 -1.35
N LEU A 55 2.12 -4.79 -0.35
CA LEU A 55 1.11 -3.87 0.14
C LEU A 55 1.70 -2.48 0.38
N PHE A 56 0.87 -1.43 0.23
CA PHE A 56 1.21 -0.11 0.77
C PHE A 56 0.94 -0.11 2.29
N ASP A 57 1.97 0.14 3.11
CA ASP A 57 1.85 0.15 4.58
C ASP A 57 1.80 1.58 5.16
N TYR A 58 2.26 2.56 4.39
CA TYR A 58 2.19 3.97 4.75
C TYR A 58 2.19 4.84 3.49
N VAL A 59 1.25 5.77 3.42
CA VAL A 59 1.18 6.78 2.37
C VAL A 59 0.98 8.14 3.04
N ARG A 60 1.85 9.10 2.74
CA ARG A 60 1.72 10.49 3.18
C ARG A 60 1.98 11.42 2.01
N ILE A 61 0.98 12.24 1.71
CA ILE A 61 0.97 13.13 0.55
C ILE A 61 0.64 14.54 1.00
N ARG A 62 1.43 15.52 0.57
CA ARG A 62 1.15 16.93 0.80
C ARG A 62 0.65 17.57 -0.50
N PHE A 63 -0.43 18.32 -0.41
CA PHE A 63 -0.99 19.13 -1.48
C PHE A 63 -0.71 20.62 -1.23
N PRO A 64 -0.30 21.38 -2.26
CA PRO A 64 -0.03 22.82 -2.14
C PRO A 64 -1.33 23.65 -2.22
N THR A 65 -2.32 23.29 -1.43
CA THR A 65 -3.63 23.96 -1.32
C THR A 65 -4.08 23.95 0.13
N THR A 66 -4.89 24.93 0.53
CA THR A 66 -5.57 24.95 1.83
C THR A 66 -7.01 24.43 1.74
N ASP A 67 -7.49 24.12 0.53
CA ASP A 67 -8.83 23.61 0.28
C ASP A 67 -8.90 22.11 0.55
N VAL A 68 -9.37 21.75 1.74
CA VAL A 68 -9.57 20.36 2.16
C VAL A 68 -10.66 19.68 1.32
N GLN A 69 -11.74 20.40 1.00
CA GLN A 69 -12.83 19.84 0.23
C GLN A 69 -12.36 19.42 -1.15
N GLN A 70 -11.57 20.25 -1.82
CA GLN A 70 -10.99 19.91 -3.11
C GLN A 70 -10.16 18.63 -3.05
N VAL A 71 -9.33 18.46 -2.02
CA VAL A 71 -8.49 17.26 -1.88
C VAL A 71 -9.33 16.02 -1.60
N VAL A 72 -10.31 16.12 -0.68
CA VAL A 72 -11.14 14.98 -0.29
C VAL A 72 -12.08 14.56 -1.44
N GLU A 73 -12.75 15.53 -2.07
CA GLU A 73 -13.79 15.20 -3.06
C GLU A 73 -13.22 14.91 -4.45
N ASN A 74 -12.18 15.65 -4.88
CA ASN A 74 -11.64 15.47 -6.23
C ASN A 74 -10.50 14.43 -6.29
N ILE A 75 -9.68 14.32 -5.24
CA ILE A 75 -8.52 13.43 -5.28
C ILE A 75 -8.80 12.09 -4.59
N LEU A 76 -9.32 12.11 -3.34
CA LEU A 76 -9.72 10.88 -2.66
C LEU A 76 -11.05 10.33 -3.20
N GLN A 77 -11.84 11.17 -3.88
CA GLN A 77 -13.20 10.86 -4.37
C GLN A 77 -14.10 10.33 -3.24
N LEU A 78 -14.01 10.99 -2.09
CA LEU A 78 -14.82 10.73 -0.91
C LEU A 78 -15.62 12.00 -0.57
N LYS A 79 -16.76 11.85 0.09
CA LYS A 79 -17.54 13.02 0.54
C LYS A 79 -16.95 13.55 1.84
N LEU A 80 -16.66 14.85 1.90
CA LEU A 80 -16.13 15.49 3.10
C LEU A 80 -17.10 15.35 4.30
N SER A 81 -18.38 15.29 4.05
CA SER A 81 -19.42 15.09 5.08
C SER A 81 -19.34 13.76 5.84
N TYR A 82 -18.54 12.80 5.35
CA TYR A 82 -18.30 11.53 6.04
C TYR A 82 -17.12 11.59 7.03
N PHE A 83 -16.35 12.68 6.98
CA PHE A 83 -15.21 12.87 7.86
C PHE A 83 -15.62 13.59 9.14
N LEU A 84 -15.12 13.11 10.26
CA LEU A 84 -15.20 13.83 11.52
C LEU A 84 -14.17 14.95 11.52
N HIS A 85 -14.61 16.19 11.76
CA HIS A 85 -13.74 17.34 11.90
C HIS A 85 -13.30 17.51 13.36
N GLU A 86 -12.01 17.75 13.58
CA GLU A 86 -11.42 18.01 14.89
C GLU A 86 -10.59 19.29 14.82
N ASP A 87 -10.81 20.21 15.77
CA ASP A 87 -10.17 21.54 15.86
C ASP A 87 -8.70 21.48 16.33
N TYR A 88 -8.06 20.31 16.25
CA TYR A 88 -6.66 20.13 16.53
C TYR A 88 -6.00 19.26 15.48
N GLY A 89 -4.70 19.43 15.29
CA GLY A 89 -3.94 18.70 14.28
C GLY A 89 -2.65 18.11 14.83
N PHE A 90 -1.96 17.35 13.97
CA PHE A 90 -0.65 16.76 14.23
C PHE A 90 0.39 17.43 13.33
N TYR A 91 1.68 17.28 13.65
CA TYR A 91 2.79 17.78 12.82
C TYR A 91 2.73 19.29 12.56
N SER A 92 2.25 20.07 13.53
CA SER A 92 2.03 21.51 13.43
C SER A 92 0.95 21.93 12.42
N TYR A 93 0.04 21.03 12.04
CA TYR A 93 -1.23 21.38 11.39
C TYR A 93 -2.24 21.82 12.43
N SER A 94 -3.14 22.75 12.05
CA SER A 94 -4.09 23.36 12.99
C SER A 94 -5.29 22.46 13.31
N GLU A 95 -5.75 21.69 12.32
CA GLU A 95 -6.93 20.86 12.41
C GLU A 95 -6.81 19.62 11.55
N HIS A 96 -7.71 18.67 11.72
CA HIS A 96 -7.76 17.50 10.87
C HIS A 96 -9.18 16.96 10.66
N TYR A 97 -9.34 16.24 9.58
CA TYR A 97 -10.53 15.48 9.22
C TYR A 97 -10.19 13.99 9.24
N ALA A 98 -11.02 13.17 9.90
CA ALA A 98 -10.79 11.75 10.06
C ALA A 98 -11.98 10.92 9.53
N LEU A 99 -11.69 9.94 8.70
CA LEU A 99 -12.65 8.89 8.31
C LEU A 99 -12.03 7.54 8.66
N GLY A 100 -12.36 7.04 9.84
CA GLY A 100 -11.71 5.84 10.39
C GLY A 100 -10.19 6.05 10.55
N ASP A 101 -9.38 5.28 9.82
CA ASP A 101 -7.91 5.36 9.84
C ASP A 101 -7.33 6.24 8.69
N ILE A 102 -8.18 7.00 7.98
CA ILE A 102 -7.80 7.98 6.95
C ILE A 102 -7.79 9.36 7.58
N PHE A 103 -6.65 10.06 7.53
CA PHE A 103 -6.49 11.40 8.09
C PHE A 103 -6.15 12.42 7.01
N VAL A 104 -6.84 13.56 7.05
CA VAL A 104 -6.57 14.71 6.21
C VAL A 104 -6.33 15.90 7.12
N LEU A 105 -5.07 16.32 7.23
CA LEU A 105 -4.65 17.42 8.07
C LEU A 105 -4.59 18.70 7.24
N CYS A 106 -5.04 19.80 7.80
CA CYS A 106 -5.01 21.08 7.12
C CYS A 106 -4.40 22.19 7.97
N SER A 107 -3.88 23.16 7.27
CA SER A 107 -3.33 24.39 7.84
C SER A 107 -3.82 25.57 7.02
N HIS A 108 -4.02 26.68 7.67
CA HIS A 108 -4.32 27.95 6.99
C HIS A 108 -3.10 28.54 6.26
N GLU A 109 -1.92 27.98 6.50
CA GLU A 109 -0.67 28.39 5.86
C GLU A 109 -0.48 27.61 4.53
N LEU A 110 -0.35 28.32 3.43
CA LEU A 110 -0.16 27.73 2.08
C LEU A 110 1.12 26.89 1.95
N ASP A 111 2.16 27.25 2.70
CA ASP A 111 3.43 26.52 2.71
C ASP A 111 3.29 25.09 3.29
N LYS A 112 2.36 24.89 4.22
CA LYS A 112 2.00 23.58 4.77
C LYS A 112 0.96 22.87 3.90
N GLY A 113 -0.09 23.58 3.49
CA GLY A 113 -1.18 23.07 2.68
C GLY A 113 -2.00 21.97 3.37
N VAL A 114 -2.50 21.03 2.58
CA VAL A 114 -3.25 19.86 3.05
C VAL A 114 -2.37 18.63 3.02
N LEU A 115 -2.40 17.81 4.08
CA LEU A 115 -1.65 16.57 4.21
C LEU A 115 -2.60 15.38 4.35
N VAL A 116 -2.57 14.47 3.41
CA VAL A 116 -3.26 13.17 3.52
C VAL A 116 -2.32 12.14 4.13
N GLU A 117 -2.79 11.43 5.13
CA GLU A 117 -2.04 10.39 5.82
C GLU A 117 -2.84 9.11 5.96
N LEU A 118 -2.27 8.01 5.42
CA LEU A 118 -2.81 6.66 5.51
C LEU A 118 -1.74 5.78 6.17
N LYS A 119 -2.07 5.18 7.32
CA LYS A 119 -1.15 4.29 8.06
C LYS A 119 -1.74 2.90 8.13
N GLY A 120 -0.98 1.87 7.80
CA GLY A 120 -1.36 0.47 7.97
C GLY A 120 -2.82 0.18 7.63
N ARG A 121 -3.71 0.18 8.64
CA ARG A 121 -5.16 -0.01 8.44
C ARG A 121 -5.79 1.07 7.55
N GLY A 122 -5.32 2.31 7.61
CA GLY A 122 -5.78 3.39 6.74
C GLY A 122 -5.49 3.10 5.27
N CYS A 123 -4.35 2.49 4.94
CA CYS A 123 -4.07 2.03 3.58
C CYS A 123 -5.06 0.92 3.16
N ARG A 124 -5.35 -0.05 4.05
CA ARG A 124 -6.34 -1.11 3.77
C ARG A 124 -7.74 -0.56 3.59
N GLN A 125 -8.14 0.37 4.45
CA GLN A 125 -9.43 1.05 4.35
C GLN A 125 -9.53 1.84 3.03
N PHE A 126 -8.52 2.62 2.69
CA PHE A 126 -8.52 3.40 1.45
C PHE A 126 -8.52 2.51 0.20
N GLU A 127 -7.80 1.39 0.23
CA GLU A 127 -7.84 0.39 -0.84
C GLU A 127 -9.25 -0.16 -1.08
N SER A 128 -10.05 -0.34 -0.02
CA SER A 128 -11.46 -0.75 -0.18
C SER A 128 -12.31 0.31 -0.86
N TYR A 129 -12.04 1.60 -0.62
CA TYR A 129 -12.70 2.69 -1.33
C TYR A 129 -12.25 2.77 -2.79
N LEU A 130 -10.94 2.63 -3.06
CA LEU A 130 -10.44 2.57 -4.45
C LEU A 130 -11.13 1.45 -5.23
N LEU A 131 -11.29 0.26 -4.63
CA LEU A 131 -12.02 -0.84 -5.25
C LEU A 131 -13.48 -0.49 -5.53
N ALA A 132 -14.16 0.17 -4.59
CA ALA A 132 -15.55 0.61 -4.77
C ALA A 132 -15.68 1.67 -5.87
N GLN A 133 -14.67 2.52 -6.03
CA GLN A 133 -14.56 3.54 -7.07
C GLN A 133 -14.07 2.97 -8.42
N GLN A 134 -13.75 1.68 -8.49
CA GLN A 134 -13.12 1.04 -9.65
C GLN A 134 -11.78 1.69 -10.04
N ARG A 135 -11.02 2.11 -9.06
CA ARG A 135 -9.70 2.76 -9.21
C ARG A 135 -8.60 1.88 -8.61
N SER A 136 -7.43 1.95 -9.20
CA SER A 136 -6.20 1.37 -8.67
C SER A 136 -5.39 2.40 -7.87
N TRP A 137 -4.43 1.92 -7.08
CA TRP A 137 -3.42 2.78 -6.46
C TRP A 137 -2.62 3.60 -7.48
N TYR A 138 -2.39 3.04 -8.67
CA TYR A 138 -1.69 3.74 -9.74
C TYR A 138 -2.47 4.97 -10.21
N GLU A 139 -3.77 4.82 -10.51
CA GLU A 139 -4.62 5.92 -10.94
C GLU A 139 -4.73 6.99 -9.85
N PHE A 140 -4.89 6.57 -8.58
CA PHE A 140 -4.86 7.50 -7.47
C PHE A 140 -3.55 8.30 -7.41
N PHE A 141 -2.39 7.67 -7.55
CA PHE A 141 -1.11 8.38 -7.56
C PHE A 141 -0.94 9.28 -8.78
N MET A 142 -1.50 8.93 -9.92
CA MET A 142 -1.51 9.80 -11.10
C MET A 142 -2.35 11.06 -10.83
N ASP A 143 -3.55 10.92 -10.25
CA ASP A 143 -4.39 12.06 -9.87
C ASP A 143 -3.68 12.96 -8.84
N VAL A 144 -2.99 12.36 -7.87
CA VAL A 144 -2.15 13.10 -6.90
C VAL A 144 -1.09 13.93 -7.60
N LEU A 145 -0.37 13.36 -8.57
CA LEU A 145 0.69 14.06 -9.30
C LEU A 145 0.13 15.19 -10.17
N VAL A 146 -1.00 14.95 -10.85
CA VAL A 146 -1.70 15.97 -11.66
C VAL A 146 -2.17 17.13 -10.78
N ALA A 147 -2.65 16.86 -9.57
CA ALA A 147 -3.05 17.88 -8.60
C ALA A 147 -1.86 18.60 -7.91
N GLY A 148 -0.62 18.33 -8.32
CA GLY A 148 0.57 18.90 -7.71
C GLY A 148 0.90 18.35 -6.33
N GLY A 149 0.35 17.21 -5.97
CA GLY A 149 0.64 16.51 -4.72
C GLY A 149 2.09 16.05 -4.65
N VAL A 150 2.68 16.17 -3.47
CA VAL A 150 4.07 15.77 -3.21
C VAL A 150 4.07 14.58 -2.25
N MET A 151 4.59 13.45 -2.72
CA MET A 151 4.78 12.28 -1.87
C MET A 151 5.82 12.57 -0.78
N LYS A 152 5.38 12.57 0.48
CA LYS A 152 6.25 12.79 1.65
C LYS A 152 6.77 11.49 2.24
N ARG A 153 5.97 10.42 2.14
CA ARG A 153 6.35 9.09 2.61
C ARG A 153 5.54 8.03 1.88
N LEU A 154 6.22 6.97 1.49
CA LEU A 154 5.64 5.77 0.91
C LEU A 154 6.38 4.56 1.48
N ASP A 155 5.68 3.74 2.27
CA ASP A 155 6.23 2.48 2.78
C ASP A 155 5.51 1.32 2.06
N LEU A 156 6.31 0.40 1.56
CA LEU A 156 5.84 -0.88 1.03
C LEU A 156 6.08 -1.97 2.08
N ALA A 157 5.14 -2.87 2.22
CA ALA A 157 5.29 -4.07 3.02
C ALA A 157 5.17 -5.30 2.13
N ILE A 158 5.95 -6.31 2.43
CA ILE A 158 5.84 -7.64 1.84
C ILE A 158 5.37 -8.58 2.96
N ASN A 159 4.20 -9.16 2.78
CA ASN A 159 3.69 -10.21 3.64
C ASN A 159 4.17 -11.56 3.09
N ASP A 160 4.90 -12.29 3.90
CA ASP A 160 5.25 -13.69 3.62
C ASP A 160 4.20 -14.60 4.29
N LYS A 161 3.37 -15.23 3.48
CA LYS A 161 2.28 -16.08 3.95
C LYS A 161 2.72 -17.52 4.23
N THR A 162 3.82 -17.93 3.65
CA THR A 162 4.27 -19.34 3.66
C THR A 162 5.63 -19.55 4.34
N GLY A 163 6.31 -18.46 4.73
CA GLY A 163 7.62 -18.54 5.36
C GLY A 163 8.76 -18.81 4.37
N ILE A 164 8.60 -18.42 3.09
CA ILE A 164 9.67 -18.53 2.08
C ILE A 164 10.87 -17.66 2.43
N LEU A 165 10.58 -16.46 3.00
CA LEU A 165 11.61 -15.52 3.38
C LEU A 165 12.18 -15.91 4.76
N ASN A 166 13.35 -16.49 4.80
CA ASN A 166 14.04 -16.70 6.06
C ASN A 166 14.58 -15.36 6.60
N ILE A 167 13.71 -14.63 7.32
CA ILE A 167 14.00 -13.29 7.83
C ILE A 167 15.24 -13.25 8.75
N PRO A 168 15.46 -14.22 9.67
CA PRO A 168 16.71 -14.28 10.43
C PRO A 168 17.96 -14.30 9.55
N VAL A 169 18.00 -15.17 8.53
CA VAL A 169 19.14 -15.26 7.59
C VAL A 169 19.29 -13.97 6.78
N LEU A 170 18.19 -13.38 6.30
CA LEU A 170 18.23 -12.10 5.59
C LEU A 170 18.75 -10.97 6.49
N THR A 171 18.37 -10.97 7.76
CA THR A 171 18.85 -10.00 8.74
C THR A 171 20.36 -10.15 8.98
N GLU A 172 20.83 -11.38 9.14
CA GLU A 172 22.25 -11.68 9.30
C GLU A 172 23.07 -11.22 8.09
N LYS A 173 22.61 -11.54 6.87
CA LYS A 173 23.25 -11.07 5.62
C LYS A 173 23.31 -9.55 5.52
N CYS A 174 22.26 -8.85 5.94
CA CYS A 174 22.29 -7.38 5.99
C CYS A 174 23.29 -6.85 7.04
N GLN A 175 23.45 -7.53 8.18
CA GLN A 175 24.43 -7.17 9.21
C GLN A 175 25.87 -7.41 8.77
N GLN A 176 26.08 -8.46 7.95
CA GLN A 176 27.39 -8.81 7.39
C GLN A 176 27.74 -8.02 6.12
N GLU A 177 26.90 -7.04 5.74
CA GLU A 177 27.08 -6.22 4.53
C GLU A 177 27.05 -7.02 3.20
N GLU A 178 26.49 -8.22 3.22
CA GLU A 178 26.34 -9.08 2.04
C GLU A 178 25.16 -8.63 1.13
N CYS A 179 24.34 -7.66 1.60
CA CYS A 179 23.20 -7.15 0.85
C CYS A 179 23.58 -5.93 0.03
N ILE A 180 23.34 -5.98 -1.29
CA ILE A 180 23.43 -4.81 -2.16
C ILE A 180 22.13 -4.03 -2.03
N SER A 181 22.18 -2.84 -1.44
CA SER A 181 21.01 -2.01 -1.21
C SER A 181 21.28 -0.54 -1.54
N VAL A 182 20.26 0.12 -2.11
CA VAL A 182 20.24 1.59 -2.26
C VAL A 182 19.81 2.29 -0.97
N PHE A 183 19.35 1.54 0.03
CA PHE A 183 18.95 2.05 1.33
C PHE A 183 20.17 2.23 2.23
N ARG A 184 20.22 3.35 2.95
CA ARG A 184 21.33 3.67 3.86
C ARG A 184 21.28 2.94 5.19
N SER A 185 20.12 2.42 5.55
CA SER A 185 19.92 1.72 6.82
C SER A 185 18.76 0.74 6.72
N PHE A 186 18.85 -0.31 7.53
CA PHE A 186 17.75 -1.26 7.72
C PHE A 186 17.48 -1.41 9.23
N LYS A 187 16.29 -1.87 9.57
CA LYS A 187 15.91 -2.23 10.93
C LYS A 187 15.17 -3.56 10.91
N ALA A 188 15.71 -4.55 11.60
CA ALA A 188 15.03 -5.81 11.85
C ALA A 188 14.28 -5.72 13.19
N ILE A 189 13.00 -6.08 13.20
CA ILE A 189 12.17 -6.11 14.39
C ILE A 189 11.56 -7.50 14.49
N ALA A 190 11.87 -8.22 15.57
CA ALA A 190 11.19 -9.45 15.95
C ALA A 190 10.10 -9.10 16.97
N VAL A 191 8.85 -9.48 16.66
CA VAL A 191 7.73 -9.33 17.58
C VAL A 191 7.29 -10.71 18.02
N ALA A 192 7.48 -11.03 19.30
CA ALA A 192 6.97 -12.25 19.90
C ALA A 192 5.58 -11.97 20.50
N ASN A 193 4.56 -12.64 19.98
CA ASN A 193 3.23 -12.59 20.56
C ASN A 193 3.00 -13.83 21.40
N TRP A 194 2.70 -13.64 22.68
CA TRP A 194 2.28 -14.70 23.60
C TRP A 194 0.76 -14.86 23.49
N TYR A 195 0.29 -15.91 22.86
CA TYR A 195 -1.12 -16.28 22.90
C TYR A 195 -1.35 -17.35 23.95
N ALA A 196 -1.87 -16.95 25.11
CA ALA A 196 -2.45 -17.88 26.05
C ALA A 196 -3.89 -18.16 25.60
N LYS A 197 -4.15 -19.25 24.91
CA LYS A 197 -5.52 -19.74 24.68
C LYS A 197 -6.06 -20.33 25.99
N ARG A 198 -7.00 -19.64 26.62
CA ARG A 198 -7.76 -20.15 27.76
C ARG A 198 -8.90 -21.04 27.23
N LYS A 199 -8.67 -22.35 27.12
CA LYS A 199 -9.79 -23.29 27.06
C LYS A 199 -10.27 -23.56 28.49
N ARG A 200 -11.60 -23.73 28.68
CA ARG A 200 -12.18 -23.99 29.98
C ARG A 200 -11.43 -25.15 30.67
N ASN A 201 -10.78 -24.84 31.79
CA ASN A 201 -10.16 -25.73 32.74
C ASN A 201 -8.89 -26.51 32.37
N VAL A 202 -8.17 -26.18 31.28
CA VAL A 202 -6.86 -26.76 31.01
C VAL A 202 -5.90 -25.64 30.54
N TRP A 203 -4.74 -25.53 31.18
CA TRP A 203 -3.65 -24.69 30.73
C TRP A 203 -2.88 -25.40 29.63
N GLU A 204 -3.10 -24.99 28.37
CA GLU A 204 -2.21 -25.43 27.28
C GLU A 204 -0.91 -24.63 27.35
N THR A 205 0.21 -25.31 27.09
CA THR A 205 1.53 -24.68 26.96
C THR A 205 1.45 -23.49 26.00
N PRO A 206 1.92 -22.29 26.38
CA PRO A 206 1.85 -21.13 25.50
C PRO A 206 2.64 -21.39 24.22
N SER A 207 1.97 -21.35 23.08
CA SER A 207 2.64 -21.39 21.78
C SER A 207 3.23 -20.01 21.51
N ILE A 208 4.55 -19.94 21.31
CA ILE A 208 5.23 -18.73 20.89
C ILE A 208 5.13 -18.64 19.38
N SER A 209 4.33 -17.69 18.90
CA SER A 209 4.34 -17.30 17.50
C SER A 209 5.28 -16.10 17.33
N VAL A 210 6.40 -16.29 16.66
CA VAL A 210 7.34 -15.22 16.36
C VAL A 210 7.04 -14.71 14.96
N HIS A 211 6.51 -13.50 14.87
CA HIS A 211 6.33 -12.82 13.60
C HIS A 211 7.54 -11.92 13.36
N TYR A 212 8.26 -12.18 12.30
CA TYR A 212 9.34 -11.32 11.85
C TYR A 212 8.80 -10.31 10.84
N LYS A 213 8.99 -9.02 11.11
CA LYS A 213 8.69 -7.93 10.17
C LYS A 213 9.99 -7.23 9.82
N VAL A 214 10.43 -7.36 8.57
CA VAL A 214 11.51 -6.52 8.05
C VAL A 214 10.87 -5.24 7.53
N LYS A 215 11.19 -4.12 8.16
CA LYS A 215 10.80 -2.81 7.69
C LYS A 215 11.99 -2.20 6.95
N PHE A 216 11.93 -2.14 5.63
CA PHE A 216 12.81 -1.29 4.85
C PHE A 216 12.36 0.16 5.08
N ILE A 217 13.21 0.94 5.74
CA ILE A 217 12.85 2.30 6.14
C ILE A 217 12.92 3.20 4.92
N SER A 218 11.83 3.93 4.71
CA SER A 218 11.53 4.89 3.66
C SER A 218 12.70 5.75 3.24
N VAL A 219 12.85 5.89 1.93
CA VAL A 219 13.62 7.00 1.35
C VAL A 219 12.84 8.28 1.57
N SER A 220 13.24 9.09 2.55
CA SER A 220 12.88 10.49 2.58
C SER A 220 13.59 11.16 1.40
N MET A 221 12.84 11.43 0.32
CA MET A 221 13.35 12.24 -0.78
C MET A 221 13.55 13.68 -0.30
N LYS A 222 14.72 13.98 0.24
CA LYS A 222 15.20 15.37 0.28
C LYS A 222 15.52 15.76 -1.16
N ARG A 223 14.84 16.78 -1.67
CA ARG A 223 15.22 17.46 -2.93
C ARG A 223 16.70 17.79 -2.87
N THR A 224 17.51 17.06 -3.63
CA THR A 224 18.78 17.56 -4.14
C THR A 224 18.57 17.79 -5.63
N THR A 225 18.60 19.05 -6.00
CA THR A 225 18.72 19.52 -7.38
C THR A 225 19.90 18.82 -8.05
N SER A 226 19.65 18.39 -9.29
CA SER A 226 20.60 17.85 -10.27
C SER A 226 21.19 16.46 -9.97
N SER A 227 20.67 15.48 -10.66
CA SER A 227 21.36 14.52 -11.52
C SER A 227 20.46 13.34 -11.83
N THR A 228 20.08 13.22 -13.07
CA THR A 228 19.35 12.08 -13.66
C THR A 228 20.24 10.83 -13.57
N ARG A 229 19.98 9.94 -12.64
CA ARG A 229 20.55 8.58 -12.68
C ARG A 229 19.45 7.56 -12.99
N LYS A 230 19.53 7.00 -14.19
CA LYS A 230 18.77 5.84 -14.62
C LYS A 230 18.99 4.69 -13.64
N MET A 231 17.89 4.12 -13.11
CA MET A 231 17.96 2.84 -12.43
C MET A 231 18.19 1.73 -13.47
N ILE A 232 19.31 1.07 -13.39
CA ILE A 232 19.58 -0.17 -14.13
C ILE A 232 19.65 -1.29 -13.09
N PHE A 233 18.73 -2.25 -13.20
CA PHE A 233 18.80 -3.49 -12.44
C PHE A 233 19.67 -4.47 -13.23
N PRO A 234 20.79 -4.95 -12.73
CA PRO A 234 21.50 -6.05 -13.33
C PRO A 234 20.90 -7.38 -12.85
N LEU A 235 20.20 -8.08 -13.73
CA LEU A 235 19.96 -9.51 -13.59
C LEU A 235 21.30 -10.24 -13.75
N LYS A 236 21.85 -10.76 -12.67
CA LYS A 236 22.92 -11.75 -12.75
C LYS A 236 22.33 -13.14 -12.88
N THR A 237 22.36 -13.68 -14.09
CA THR A 237 22.23 -15.12 -14.34
C THR A 237 23.39 -15.84 -13.67
N GLN A 238 23.09 -16.73 -12.74
CA GLN A 238 24.04 -17.73 -12.28
C GLN A 238 24.14 -18.85 -13.32
N LYS A 239 25.38 -19.19 -13.66
CA LYS A 239 25.74 -20.44 -14.33
C LYS A 239 25.83 -21.55 -13.30
#